data_b24bbd9a5eaccab9737ab4db230226a3
#
_entry.id   b24bbd9a5eaccab9737ab4db230226a3
#
_cell.length_a   1.000
_cell.length_b   1.000
_cell.length_c   1.000
_cell.angle_alpha   90.00
_cell.angle_beta   90.00
_cell.angle_gamma   90.00
#
_symmetry.space_group_name_H-M   'P 1'
#
loop_
_entity.id
_entity.type
_entity.pdbx_description
1 polymer ?
#
loop_
_entity_poly.entity_id
_entity_poly.type
_entity_poly.pdbx_seq_one_letter_code
_entity_poly.pdbx_strand_id
1 'polypeptide(L)'
;LVQEKELISKIVWRLMPFLGVLYLIAYIDRQNVSYAKLEMVGALGMSEYAYGLGASLFFIGYFLFEVPSNLFLNRFGASRWFARIMITWGIVTVALAYTQNATMFYILRFLLGVAEAGFFPGVLYLLTLWFPKDYRGRMVGLFMIFSALANAVGAPIGGMLLDLNGLLGHAGWQWVFLATGIPAVLAGIVTFFYLDDTPEKAKFLTEDEKRWLHDRLARENSGMEEHADNGFKALVNPRVLLMALCYIGFPLAAYGLSYWLPTIVRGFGVSNTTNGFINIIPWVIVALALWVVPAAADRAESKTPYIVGPAFVGAICLALSALVTSPTLQFTFLCVAAAGIFAGQPVFWSLPSRFLRGAGAAAGIAAINSVGNLGGFVAQNVVPWIRDSTGNDILPMVFLAICLAVAGVLVIIVGRMLAARQAISV
;
A
#
# COMPACT_ATOMS: atom_id res chain seq x y z
N LEU A 1 10.19 -24.06 28.41
CA LEU A 1 10.09 -24.33 26.97
C LEU A 1 9.14 -23.29 26.36
N VAL A 2 9.69 -22.44 25.49
CA VAL A 2 8.89 -21.43 24.78
C VAL A 2 8.01 -22.13 23.74
N GLN A 3 6.69 -21.93 23.82
CA GLN A 3 5.78 -22.44 22.79
C GLN A 3 5.75 -21.44 21.63
N GLU A 4 6.22 -21.83 20.46
CA GLU A 4 6.31 -20.98 19.27
C GLU A 4 5.00 -20.28 18.94
N LYS A 5 3.89 -21.00 18.94
CA LYS A 5 2.57 -20.45 18.60
C LYS A 5 2.11 -19.36 19.58
N GLU A 6 2.37 -19.55 20.87
CA GLU A 6 1.99 -18.59 21.92
C GLU A 6 2.84 -17.31 21.79
N LEU A 7 4.15 -17.47 21.59
CA LEU A 7 5.06 -16.35 21.38
C LEU A 7 4.67 -15.53 20.14
N ILE A 8 4.47 -16.20 19.00
CA ILE A 8 4.07 -15.53 17.76
C ILE A 8 2.73 -14.81 17.96
N SER A 9 1.75 -15.46 18.60
CA SER A 9 0.46 -14.81 18.91
C SER A 9 0.62 -13.56 19.77
N LYS A 10 1.48 -13.62 20.79
CA LYS A 10 1.80 -12.48 21.67
C LYS A 10 2.39 -11.30 20.89
N ILE A 11 3.32 -11.58 19.97
CA ILE A 11 3.92 -10.56 19.10
C ILE A 11 2.87 -9.99 18.14
N VAL A 12 2.06 -10.84 17.51
CA VAL A 12 0.97 -10.43 16.61
C VAL A 12 0.03 -9.44 17.30
N TRP A 13 -0.49 -9.79 18.47
CA TRP A 13 -1.43 -8.92 19.20
C TRP A 13 -0.81 -7.61 19.69
N ARG A 14 0.50 -7.58 19.89
CA ARG A 14 1.22 -6.36 20.29
C ARG A 14 1.50 -5.44 19.11
N LEU A 15 1.94 -5.98 17.96
CA LEU A 15 2.42 -5.18 16.83
C LEU A 15 1.36 -4.94 15.77
N MET A 16 0.63 -5.99 15.34
CA MET A 16 -0.20 -5.90 14.14
C MET A 16 -1.39 -4.96 14.26
N PRO A 17 -2.15 -4.90 15.37
CA PRO A 17 -3.23 -3.93 15.49
C PRO A 17 -2.71 -2.49 15.47
N PHE A 18 -1.59 -2.24 16.12
CA PHE A 18 -0.98 -0.91 16.15
C PHE A 18 -0.49 -0.48 14.76
N LEU A 19 0.32 -1.30 14.10
CA LEU A 19 0.80 -1.02 12.74
C LEU A 19 -0.38 -0.90 11.76
N GLY A 20 -1.42 -1.71 11.94
CA GLY A 20 -2.63 -1.66 11.13
C GLY A 20 -3.38 -0.33 11.29
N VAL A 21 -3.52 0.18 12.51
CA VAL A 21 -4.13 1.50 12.76
C VAL A 21 -3.29 2.63 12.12
N LEU A 22 -1.95 2.57 12.22
CA LEU A 22 -1.09 3.52 11.54
C LEU A 22 -1.31 3.49 10.02
N TYR A 23 -1.44 2.28 9.45
CA TYR A 23 -1.67 2.11 8.03
C TYR A 23 -3.08 2.56 7.59
N LEU A 24 -4.08 2.33 8.44
CA LEU A 24 -5.43 2.85 8.23
C LEU A 24 -5.42 4.38 8.14
N ILE A 25 -4.76 5.05 9.08
CA ILE A 25 -4.60 6.52 9.07
C ILE A 25 -3.88 6.96 7.78
N ALA A 26 -2.78 6.28 7.40
CA ALA A 26 -2.04 6.55 6.19
C ALA A 26 -2.90 6.42 4.93
N TYR A 27 -3.71 5.39 4.86
CA TYR A 27 -4.52 5.11 3.68
C TYR A 27 -5.71 6.06 3.54
N ILE A 28 -6.35 6.44 4.65
CA ILE A 28 -7.38 7.47 4.66
C ILE A 28 -6.77 8.81 4.21
N ASP A 29 -5.57 9.14 4.68
CA ASP A 29 -4.87 10.37 4.29
C ASP A 29 -4.53 10.40 2.79
N ARG A 30 -4.17 9.26 2.19
CA ARG A 30 -3.99 9.16 0.73
C ARG A 30 -5.27 9.40 -0.07
N GLN A 31 -6.42 9.00 0.47
CA GLN A 31 -7.72 9.14 -0.18
C GLN A 31 -8.36 10.50 0.04
N ASN A 32 -7.92 11.25 1.07
CA ASN A 32 -8.53 12.52 1.46
C ASN A 32 -8.60 13.55 0.32
N VAL A 33 -7.56 13.62 -0.51
CA VAL A 33 -7.49 14.54 -1.64
C VAL A 33 -8.59 14.30 -2.67
N SER A 34 -9.04 13.04 -2.82
CA SER A 34 -10.12 12.69 -3.75
C SER A 34 -11.48 13.21 -3.27
N TYR A 35 -11.69 13.26 -1.96
CA TYR A 35 -12.90 13.86 -1.37
C TYR A 35 -12.82 15.39 -1.37
N ALA A 36 -11.68 15.93 -0.92
CA ALA A 36 -11.46 17.37 -0.91
C ALA A 36 -11.63 18.00 -2.30
N LYS A 37 -11.28 17.27 -3.38
CA LYS A 37 -11.44 17.67 -4.77
C LYS A 37 -12.81 18.26 -5.06
N LEU A 38 -13.87 17.64 -4.54
CA LEU A 38 -15.25 17.98 -4.88
C LEU A 38 -15.59 19.46 -4.61
N GLU A 39 -14.91 20.10 -3.66
CA GLU A 39 -15.10 21.51 -3.32
C GLU A 39 -13.84 22.34 -3.56
N MET A 40 -12.66 21.80 -3.28
CA MET A 40 -11.38 22.51 -3.31
C MET A 40 -11.06 23.05 -4.71
N VAL A 41 -11.33 22.28 -5.77
CA VAL A 41 -11.05 22.68 -7.16
C VAL A 41 -11.81 23.95 -7.53
N GLY A 42 -13.11 24.00 -7.21
CA GLY A 42 -13.94 25.19 -7.41
C GLY A 42 -13.54 26.36 -6.52
N ALA A 43 -13.29 26.10 -5.23
CA ALA A 43 -12.92 27.12 -4.24
C ALA A 43 -11.59 27.82 -4.57
N LEU A 44 -10.62 27.09 -5.14
CA LEU A 44 -9.30 27.61 -5.50
C LEU A 44 -9.17 28.03 -6.97
N GLY A 45 -10.25 27.90 -7.76
CA GLY A 45 -10.24 28.22 -9.19
C GLY A 45 -9.23 27.37 -10.00
N MET A 46 -8.97 26.13 -9.57
CA MET A 46 -8.07 25.21 -10.25
C MET A 46 -8.78 24.52 -11.42
N SER A 47 -8.02 24.21 -12.48
CA SER A 47 -8.50 23.30 -13.51
C SER A 47 -8.41 21.83 -13.05
N GLU A 48 -9.16 20.94 -13.71
CA GLU A 48 -9.02 19.48 -13.50
C GLU A 48 -7.61 18.99 -13.78
N TYR A 49 -6.95 19.53 -14.82
CA TYR A 49 -5.55 19.26 -15.11
C TYR A 49 -4.62 19.67 -13.96
N ALA A 50 -4.80 20.88 -13.41
CA ALA A 50 -4.00 21.37 -12.29
C ALA A 50 -4.18 20.47 -11.05
N TYR A 51 -5.40 20.04 -10.77
CA TYR A 51 -5.66 19.08 -9.71
C TYR A 51 -4.96 17.74 -9.97
N GLY A 52 -5.11 17.16 -11.16
CA GLY A 52 -4.50 15.88 -11.54
C GLY A 52 -2.97 15.91 -11.43
N LEU A 53 -2.35 17.00 -11.91
CA LEU A 53 -0.91 17.21 -11.78
C LEU A 53 -0.49 17.26 -10.31
N GLY A 54 -1.17 18.05 -9.47
CA GLY A 54 -0.88 18.13 -8.04
C GLY A 54 -1.04 16.78 -7.34
N ALA A 55 -2.12 16.06 -7.62
CA ALA A 55 -2.35 14.73 -7.06
C ALA A 55 -1.23 13.75 -7.42
N SER A 56 -0.72 13.79 -8.65
CA SER A 56 0.34 12.89 -9.14
C SER A 56 1.74 13.25 -8.63
N LEU A 57 2.01 14.52 -8.29
CA LEU A 57 3.30 14.95 -7.73
C LEU A 57 3.64 14.28 -6.40
N PHE A 58 2.65 13.85 -5.64
CA PHE A 58 2.83 12.99 -4.48
C PHE A 58 3.68 11.75 -4.81
N PHE A 59 3.37 11.05 -5.89
CA PHE A 59 4.10 9.82 -6.27
C PHE A 59 5.54 10.10 -6.68
N ILE A 60 5.84 11.27 -7.23
CA ILE A 60 7.21 11.66 -7.57
C ILE A 60 8.02 11.90 -6.29
N GLY A 61 7.50 12.67 -5.34
CA GLY A 61 8.14 12.86 -4.03
C GLY A 61 8.35 11.54 -3.30
N TYR A 62 7.34 10.70 -3.29
CA TYR A 62 7.37 9.36 -2.70
C TYR A 62 8.46 8.50 -3.36
N PHE A 63 8.51 8.44 -4.69
CA PHE A 63 9.50 7.68 -5.46
C PHE A 63 10.94 8.08 -5.12
N LEU A 64 11.23 9.38 -5.13
CA LEU A 64 12.58 9.87 -4.95
C LEU A 64 13.12 9.63 -3.53
N PHE A 65 12.27 9.68 -2.51
CA PHE A 65 12.69 9.66 -1.11
C PHE A 65 12.43 8.32 -0.39
N GLU A 66 11.77 7.36 -1.01
CA GLU A 66 11.42 6.10 -0.36
C GLU A 66 12.65 5.27 0.00
N VAL A 67 13.61 5.10 -0.92
CA VAL A 67 14.83 4.34 -0.65
C VAL A 67 15.71 5.04 0.40
N PRO A 68 16.05 6.34 0.29
CA PRO A 68 16.76 7.05 1.34
C PRO A 68 16.06 6.94 2.71
N SER A 69 14.74 7.08 2.75
CA SER A 69 13.97 6.98 3.98
C SER A 69 14.14 5.61 4.67
N ASN A 70 14.11 4.51 3.90
CA ASN A 70 14.27 3.16 4.47
C ASN A 70 15.71 2.86 4.91
N LEU A 71 16.71 3.46 4.28
CA LEU A 71 18.09 3.39 4.77
C LEU A 71 18.22 4.09 6.13
N PHE A 72 17.58 5.25 6.29
CA PHE A 72 17.54 5.93 7.58
C PHE A 72 16.75 5.14 8.64
N LEU A 73 15.66 4.48 8.27
CA LEU A 73 14.93 3.59 9.16
C LEU A 73 15.84 2.47 9.71
N ASN A 74 16.62 1.85 8.85
CA ASN A 74 17.59 0.82 9.28
C ASN A 74 18.64 1.38 10.25
N ARG A 75 19.04 2.66 10.08
CA ARG A 75 20.04 3.32 10.92
C ARG A 75 19.49 3.81 12.26
N PHE A 76 18.32 4.44 12.27
CA PHE A 76 17.77 5.15 13.44
C PHE A 76 16.76 4.29 14.24
N GLY A 77 16.30 3.19 13.70
CA GLY A 77 15.26 2.33 14.27
C GLY A 77 13.84 2.72 13.86
N ALA A 78 12.94 1.76 14.00
CA ALA A 78 11.57 1.88 13.53
C ALA A 78 10.75 2.90 14.34
N SER A 79 10.89 2.91 15.67
CA SER A 79 10.12 3.80 16.56
C SER A 79 10.33 5.27 16.22
N ARG A 80 11.60 5.68 16.11
CA ARG A 80 11.98 7.07 15.82
C ARG A 80 11.64 7.45 14.38
N TRP A 81 11.89 6.54 13.45
CA TRP A 81 11.74 6.86 12.04
C TRP A 81 10.28 6.92 11.61
N PHE A 82 9.43 5.98 12.07
CA PHE A 82 7.99 6.04 11.82
C PHE A 82 7.33 7.22 12.53
N ALA A 83 7.75 7.54 13.76
CA ALA A 83 7.29 8.75 14.43
C ALA A 83 7.58 10.01 13.58
N ARG A 84 8.82 10.15 13.05
CA ARG A 84 9.19 11.24 12.15
C ARG A 84 8.32 11.26 10.90
N ILE A 85 8.15 10.10 10.22
CA ILE A 85 7.33 10.00 9.01
C ILE A 85 5.92 10.50 9.31
N MET A 86 5.27 9.99 10.34
CA MET A 86 3.89 10.32 10.65
C MET A 86 3.68 11.76 11.09
N ILE A 87 4.60 12.30 11.91
CA ILE A 87 4.52 13.70 12.35
C ILE A 87 4.71 14.64 11.18
N THR A 88 5.75 14.42 10.35
CA THR A 88 6.03 15.32 9.22
C THR A 88 4.94 15.25 8.16
N TRP A 89 4.46 14.05 7.82
CA TRP A 89 3.35 13.90 6.90
C TRP A 89 2.07 14.55 7.44
N GLY A 90 1.70 14.29 8.72
CA GLY A 90 0.52 14.90 9.32
C GLY A 90 0.56 16.43 9.32
N ILE A 91 1.73 17.04 9.58
CA ILE A 91 1.92 18.50 9.49
C ILE A 91 1.69 18.99 8.06
N VAL A 92 2.22 18.31 7.06
CA VAL A 92 2.03 18.69 5.64
C VAL A 92 0.57 18.52 5.23
N THR A 93 -0.12 17.47 5.70
CA THR A 93 -1.56 17.29 5.46
C THR A 93 -2.38 18.42 6.10
N VAL A 94 -2.07 18.80 7.32
CA VAL A 94 -2.71 19.98 7.95
C VAL A 94 -2.44 21.25 7.13
N ALA A 95 -1.23 21.45 6.62
CA ALA A 95 -0.90 22.58 5.77
C ALA A 95 -1.70 22.60 4.45
N LEU A 96 -2.08 21.43 3.90
CA LEU A 96 -2.96 21.34 2.73
C LEU A 96 -4.34 21.99 2.97
N ALA A 97 -4.86 21.99 4.20
CA ALA A 97 -6.10 22.68 4.54
C ALA A 97 -6.03 24.20 4.31
N TYR A 98 -4.84 24.77 4.28
CA TYR A 98 -4.59 26.20 4.09
C TYR A 98 -4.06 26.55 2.71
N THR A 99 -4.21 25.64 1.74
CA THR A 99 -3.83 25.86 0.34
C THR A 99 -4.62 27.02 -0.25
N GLN A 100 -3.91 27.95 -0.92
CA GLN A 100 -4.50 29.16 -1.49
C GLN A 100 -4.50 29.18 -3.03
N ASN A 101 -3.64 28.37 -3.66
CA ASN A 101 -3.49 28.33 -5.11
C ASN A 101 -2.87 27.01 -5.57
N ALA A 102 -2.89 26.77 -6.89
CA ALA A 102 -2.35 25.56 -7.49
C ALA A 102 -0.87 25.32 -7.18
N THR A 103 -0.04 26.37 -7.18
CA THR A 103 1.41 26.22 -6.90
C THR A 103 1.65 25.72 -5.48
N MET A 104 0.96 26.26 -4.49
CA MET A 104 1.04 25.79 -3.11
C MET A 104 0.57 24.34 -3.01
N PHE A 105 -0.51 23.96 -3.71
CA PHE A 105 -0.99 22.59 -3.79
C PHE A 105 0.09 21.65 -4.35
N TYR A 106 0.76 22.01 -5.43
CA TYR A 106 1.84 21.20 -6.03
C TYR A 106 2.99 20.97 -5.05
N ILE A 107 3.45 22.05 -4.41
CA ILE A 107 4.56 21.97 -3.45
C ILE A 107 4.18 21.08 -2.27
N LEU A 108 3.00 21.29 -1.67
CA LEU A 108 2.55 20.51 -0.52
C LEU A 108 2.30 19.05 -0.87
N ARG A 109 1.76 18.74 -2.05
CA ARG A 109 1.58 17.36 -2.51
C ARG A 109 2.91 16.65 -2.75
N PHE A 110 3.90 17.34 -3.33
CA PHE A 110 5.25 16.79 -3.45
C PHE A 110 5.87 16.54 -2.07
N LEU A 111 5.80 17.53 -1.16
CA LEU A 111 6.33 17.40 0.20
C LEU A 111 5.62 16.31 1.00
N LEU A 112 4.32 16.10 0.78
CA LEU A 112 3.57 14.99 1.38
C LEU A 112 4.12 13.64 0.93
N GLY A 113 4.40 13.49 -0.36
CA GLY A 113 5.06 12.30 -0.91
C GLY A 113 6.43 12.05 -0.26
N VAL A 114 7.26 13.09 -0.13
CA VAL A 114 8.56 13.03 0.56
C VAL A 114 8.41 12.62 2.03
N ALA A 115 7.44 13.21 2.73
CA ALA A 115 7.22 12.96 4.17
C ALA A 115 6.72 11.54 4.45
N GLU A 116 5.80 11.02 3.61
CA GLU A 116 5.20 9.69 3.75
C GLU A 116 6.11 8.58 3.23
N ALA A 117 7.10 8.92 2.38
CA ALA A 117 8.00 7.96 1.78
C ALA A 117 8.68 7.06 2.82
N GLY A 118 8.63 5.75 2.57
CA GLY A 118 9.29 4.75 3.41
C GLY A 118 8.43 4.15 4.51
N PHE A 119 7.17 4.60 4.71
CA PHE A 119 6.31 4.00 5.73
C PHE A 119 5.95 2.55 5.40
N PHE A 120 5.30 2.30 4.26
CA PHE A 120 4.88 0.95 3.89
C PHE A 120 6.06 -0.04 3.77
N PRO A 121 7.11 0.22 2.96
CA PRO A 121 8.25 -0.68 2.88
C PRO A 121 9.01 -0.79 4.21
N GLY A 122 9.00 0.26 5.03
CA GLY A 122 9.55 0.22 6.37
C GLY A 122 8.82 -0.75 7.28
N VAL A 123 7.49 -0.80 7.22
CA VAL A 123 6.71 -1.82 7.95
C VAL A 123 7.03 -3.21 7.43
N LEU A 124 7.10 -3.42 6.10
CA LEU A 124 7.49 -4.71 5.55
C LEU A 124 8.88 -5.15 6.03
N TYR A 125 9.84 -4.21 6.08
CA TYR A 125 11.15 -4.46 6.64
C TYR A 125 11.08 -4.81 8.14
N LEU A 126 10.34 -4.04 8.94
CA LEU A 126 10.12 -4.32 10.36
C LEU A 126 9.57 -5.73 10.58
N LEU A 127 8.61 -6.17 9.78
CA LEU A 127 8.06 -7.53 9.86
C LEU A 127 9.13 -8.60 9.63
N THR A 128 10.19 -8.32 8.86
CA THR A 128 11.30 -9.27 8.68
C THR A 128 12.17 -9.43 9.93
N LEU A 129 12.21 -8.40 10.79
CA LEU A 129 12.95 -8.41 12.05
C LEU A 129 12.19 -9.10 13.18
N TRP A 130 10.86 -9.17 13.09
CA TRP A 130 9.99 -9.67 14.15
C TRP A 130 9.42 -11.06 13.89
N PHE A 131 9.30 -11.48 12.62
CA PHE A 131 8.61 -12.71 12.25
C PHE A 131 9.48 -13.65 11.43
N PRO A 132 9.49 -14.97 11.76
CA PRO A 132 10.04 -16.01 10.91
C PRO A 132 9.40 -16.01 9.52
N LYS A 133 10.12 -16.52 8.51
CA LYS A 133 9.70 -16.53 7.10
C LYS A 133 8.32 -17.14 6.86
N ASP A 134 7.97 -18.17 7.65
CA ASP A 134 6.72 -18.90 7.51
C ASP A 134 5.49 -18.08 7.88
N TYR A 135 5.66 -17.01 8.66
CA TYR A 135 4.58 -16.15 9.13
C TYR A 135 4.47 -14.83 8.34
N ARG A 136 5.51 -14.43 7.60
CA ARG A 136 5.60 -13.08 7.00
C ARG A 136 4.48 -12.77 6.02
N GLY A 137 4.13 -13.71 5.13
CA GLY A 137 3.05 -13.51 4.17
C GLY A 137 1.72 -13.21 4.84
N ARG A 138 1.39 -13.99 5.88
CA ARG A 138 0.18 -13.77 6.68
C ARG A 138 0.20 -12.44 7.43
N MET A 139 1.35 -12.04 7.98
CA MET A 139 1.49 -10.75 8.69
C MET A 139 1.32 -9.57 7.72
N VAL A 140 1.90 -9.65 6.54
CA VAL A 140 1.69 -8.63 5.50
C VAL A 140 0.21 -8.58 5.09
N GLY A 141 -0.45 -9.74 4.93
CA GLY A 141 -1.89 -9.80 4.66
C GLY A 141 -2.73 -9.12 5.75
N LEU A 142 -2.46 -9.43 7.02
CA LEU A 142 -3.13 -8.78 8.16
C LEU A 142 -2.91 -7.26 8.18
N PHE A 143 -1.69 -6.82 7.88
CA PHE A 143 -1.38 -5.41 7.77
C PHE A 143 -2.14 -4.73 6.62
N MET A 144 -2.18 -5.36 5.45
CA MET A 144 -2.87 -4.82 4.28
C MET A 144 -4.40 -4.82 4.41
N ILE A 145 -5.00 -5.63 5.29
CA ILE A 145 -6.44 -5.58 5.57
C ILE A 145 -6.86 -4.17 6.00
N PHE A 146 -6.01 -3.45 6.73
CA PHE A 146 -6.32 -2.09 7.17
C PHE A 146 -6.40 -1.10 6.01
N SER A 147 -5.78 -1.35 4.85
CA SER A 147 -5.99 -0.55 3.64
C SER A 147 -7.40 -0.74 3.07
N ALA A 148 -7.89 -1.97 3.07
CA ALA A 148 -9.27 -2.26 2.64
C ALA A 148 -10.29 -1.61 3.59
N LEU A 149 -10.06 -1.69 4.91
CA LEU A 149 -10.88 -1.02 5.91
C LEU A 149 -10.84 0.51 5.75
N ALA A 150 -9.67 1.07 5.47
CA ALA A 150 -9.51 2.51 5.24
C ALA A 150 -10.32 2.99 4.02
N ASN A 151 -10.33 2.22 2.94
CA ASN A 151 -11.17 2.53 1.77
C ASN A 151 -12.68 2.39 2.10
N ALA A 152 -13.05 1.35 2.87
CA ALA A 152 -14.44 1.12 3.23
C ALA A 152 -15.03 2.24 4.11
N VAL A 153 -14.25 2.79 5.04
CA VAL A 153 -14.71 3.83 5.97
C VAL A 153 -14.35 5.25 5.52
N GLY A 154 -13.34 5.40 4.68
CA GLY A 154 -12.85 6.70 4.22
C GLY A 154 -13.89 7.48 3.40
N ALA A 155 -14.65 6.80 2.54
CA ALA A 155 -15.66 7.44 1.71
C ALA A 155 -16.80 8.08 2.54
N PRO A 156 -17.46 7.37 3.47
CA PRO A 156 -18.45 7.99 4.35
C PRO A 156 -17.88 9.12 5.21
N ILE A 157 -16.67 8.93 5.77
CA ILE A 157 -16.01 9.95 6.59
C ILE A 157 -15.72 11.19 5.75
N GLY A 158 -15.16 11.04 4.55
CA GLY A 158 -14.90 12.16 3.64
C GLY A 158 -16.15 12.97 3.30
N GLY A 159 -17.27 12.30 3.02
CA GLY A 159 -18.57 12.93 2.78
C GLY A 159 -19.07 13.72 3.99
N MET A 160 -19.05 13.11 5.19
CA MET A 160 -19.47 13.79 6.43
C MET A 160 -18.60 15.01 6.75
N LEU A 161 -17.29 14.95 6.46
CA LEU A 161 -16.39 16.08 6.69
C LEU A 161 -16.65 17.24 5.74
N LEU A 162 -17.04 16.96 4.48
CA LEU A 162 -17.47 18.00 3.54
C LEU A 162 -18.74 18.73 4.03
N ASP A 163 -19.65 18.00 4.68
CA ASP A 163 -20.88 18.59 5.24
C ASP A 163 -20.61 19.55 6.42
N LEU A 164 -19.39 19.58 6.97
CA LEU A 164 -18.97 20.54 8.00
C LEU A 164 -18.61 21.92 7.45
N ASN A 165 -18.99 22.24 6.22
CA ASN A 165 -18.71 23.52 5.58
C ASN A 165 -19.20 24.70 6.42
N GLY A 166 -18.27 25.65 6.70
CA GLY A 166 -18.54 26.83 7.54
C GLY A 166 -18.30 26.61 9.04
N LEU A 167 -18.13 25.39 9.51
CA LEU A 167 -17.83 25.11 10.93
C LEU A 167 -16.47 25.72 11.31
N LEU A 168 -16.45 26.52 12.39
CA LEU A 168 -15.27 27.25 12.88
C LEU A 168 -14.57 28.10 11.81
N GLY A 169 -15.31 28.55 10.78
CA GLY A 169 -14.78 29.36 9.70
C GLY A 169 -14.00 28.61 8.62
N HIS A 170 -14.01 27.27 8.64
CA HIS A 170 -13.35 26.45 7.64
C HIS A 170 -14.35 25.87 6.64
N ALA A 171 -13.91 25.77 5.36
CA ALA A 171 -14.66 25.05 4.33
C ALA A 171 -14.62 23.54 4.57
N GLY A 172 -15.60 22.79 4.04
CA GLY A 172 -15.68 21.34 4.19
C GLY A 172 -14.41 20.61 3.73
N TRP A 173 -13.84 20.99 2.58
CA TRP A 173 -12.59 20.40 2.08
C TRP A 173 -11.38 20.64 3.01
N GLN A 174 -11.35 21.74 3.78
CA GLN A 174 -10.32 22.01 4.78
C GLN A 174 -10.43 21.04 5.95
N TRP A 175 -11.66 20.72 6.39
CA TRP A 175 -11.92 19.73 7.42
C TRP A 175 -11.43 18.34 7.03
N VAL A 176 -11.51 17.96 5.75
CA VAL A 176 -10.98 16.69 5.27
C VAL A 176 -9.48 16.57 5.57
N PHE A 177 -8.70 17.62 5.31
CA PHE A 177 -7.26 17.61 5.60
C PHE A 177 -6.96 17.73 7.10
N LEU A 178 -7.68 18.57 7.83
CA LEU A 178 -7.47 18.72 9.29
C LEU A 178 -7.79 17.42 10.04
N ALA A 179 -8.91 16.79 9.72
CA ALA A 179 -9.36 15.57 10.38
C ALA A 179 -8.52 14.33 10.04
N THR A 180 -7.73 14.35 8.96
CA THR A 180 -6.81 13.27 8.62
C THR A 180 -5.39 13.56 9.07
N GLY A 181 -4.92 14.81 9.01
CA GLY A 181 -3.57 15.20 9.36
C GLY A 181 -3.31 15.22 10.88
N ILE A 182 -4.25 15.75 11.67
CA ILE A 182 -4.09 15.83 13.14
C ILE A 182 -3.93 14.42 13.77
N PRO A 183 -4.79 13.42 13.45
CA PRO A 183 -4.60 12.06 13.95
C PRO A 183 -3.26 11.44 13.55
N ALA A 184 -2.74 11.76 12.36
CA ALA A 184 -1.42 11.28 11.93
C ALA A 184 -0.29 11.83 12.82
N VAL A 185 -0.31 13.12 13.18
CA VAL A 185 0.65 13.72 14.12
C VAL A 185 0.57 13.04 15.49
N LEU A 186 -0.64 12.88 16.03
CA LEU A 186 -0.86 12.23 17.33
C LEU A 186 -0.39 10.78 17.33
N ALA A 187 -0.71 10.03 16.28
CA ALA A 187 -0.26 8.65 16.12
C ALA A 187 1.27 8.56 15.98
N GLY A 188 1.91 9.53 15.35
CA GLY A 188 3.37 9.63 15.29
C GLY A 188 4.00 9.81 16.67
N ILE A 189 3.42 10.67 17.51
CA ILE A 189 3.86 10.85 18.91
C ILE A 189 3.71 9.54 19.70
N VAL A 190 2.56 8.87 19.57
CA VAL A 190 2.32 7.57 20.22
C VAL A 190 3.31 6.52 19.74
N THR A 191 3.64 6.49 18.45
CA THR A 191 4.58 5.54 17.83
C THR A 191 5.95 5.62 18.51
N PHE A 192 6.42 6.82 18.81
CA PHE A 192 7.73 7.01 19.46
C PHE A 192 7.84 6.30 20.81
N PHE A 193 6.75 6.24 21.58
CA PHE A 193 6.73 5.63 22.92
C PHE A 193 6.28 4.18 22.93
N TYR A 194 5.49 3.75 21.94
CA TYR A 194 4.83 2.45 21.93
C TYR A 194 5.60 1.38 21.17
N LEU A 195 6.27 1.75 20.07
CA LEU A 195 6.89 0.79 19.16
C LEU A 195 8.29 0.44 19.60
N ASP A 196 8.57 -0.86 19.77
CA ASP A 196 9.91 -1.37 19.98
C ASP A 196 10.59 -1.65 18.61
N ASP A 197 11.87 -1.27 18.47
CA ASP A 197 12.61 -1.38 17.21
C ASP A 197 12.86 -2.83 16.79
N THR A 198 13.27 -3.65 17.77
CA THR A 198 13.67 -5.05 17.57
C THR A 198 13.21 -5.92 18.75
N PRO A 199 13.13 -7.25 18.57
CA PRO A 199 12.77 -8.17 19.66
C PRO A 199 13.65 -8.05 20.90
N GLU A 200 14.95 -7.80 20.72
CA GLU A 200 15.91 -7.69 21.85
C GLU A 200 15.59 -6.52 22.77
N LYS A 201 15.07 -5.41 22.19
CA LYS A 201 14.67 -4.21 22.93
C LYS A 201 13.25 -4.27 23.50
N ALA A 202 12.48 -5.30 23.13
CA ALA A 202 11.09 -5.43 23.52
C ALA A 202 10.93 -5.61 25.03
N LYS A 203 10.13 -4.74 25.64
CA LYS A 203 9.84 -4.79 27.09
C LYS A 203 8.80 -5.85 27.47
N PHE A 204 8.00 -6.28 26.50
CA PHE A 204 6.92 -7.23 26.71
C PHE A 204 7.33 -8.71 26.52
N LEU A 205 8.57 -8.95 26.06
CA LEU A 205 9.13 -10.30 25.90
C LEU A 205 10.03 -10.65 27.08
N THR A 206 9.97 -11.91 27.52
CA THR A 206 10.92 -12.48 28.48
C THR A 206 12.27 -12.75 27.83
N GLU A 207 13.34 -12.87 28.61
CA GLU A 207 14.69 -13.15 28.08
C GLU A 207 14.77 -14.49 27.34
N ASP A 208 14.00 -15.50 27.74
CA ASP A 208 13.92 -16.79 27.05
C ASP A 208 13.20 -16.69 25.71
N GLU A 209 12.11 -15.88 25.64
CA GLU A 209 11.39 -15.58 24.39
C GLU A 209 12.27 -14.82 23.41
N LYS A 210 13.04 -13.82 23.91
CA LYS A 210 14.00 -13.07 23.08
C LYS A 210 15.09 -13.97 22.51
N ARG A 211 15.71 -14.82 23.35
CA ARG A 211 16.72 -15.79 22.92
C ARG A 211 16.17 -16.76 21.87
N TRP A 212 15.00 -17.34 22.14
CA TRP A 212 14.37 -18.26 21.20
C TRP A 212 14.12 -17.60 19.83
N LEU A 213 13.57 -16.37 19.82
CA LEU A 213 13.29 -15.65 18.58
C LEU A 213 14.58 -15.26 17.85
N HIS A 214 15.59 -14.79 18.57
CA HIS A 214 16.91 -14.48 18.01
C HIS A 214 17.52 -15.71 17.33
N ASP A 215 17.55 -16.86 18.01
CA ASP A 215 18.11 -18.10 17.48
C ASP A 215 17.34 -18.62 16.26
N ARG A 216 16.01 -18.46 16.26
CA ARG A 216 15.16 -18.84 15.13
C ARG A 216 15.44 -17.99 13.90
N LEU A 217 15.49 -16.67 14.06
CA LEU A 217 15.79 -15.72 12.99
C LEU A 217 17.26 -15.86 12.51
N ALA A 218 18.21 -16.08 13.40
CA ALA A 218 19.61 -16.29 13.07
C ALA A 218 19.80 -17.56 12.22
N ARG A 219 19.15 -18.67 12.57
CA ARG A 219 19.19 -19.93 11.79
C ARG A 219 18.60 -19.74 10.38
N GLU A 220 17.50 -19.02 10.25
CA GLU A 220 16.93 -18.70 8.94
C GLU A 220 17.86 -17.82 8.10
N ASN A 221 18.69 -17.07 8.77
CA ASN A 221 19.63 -16.16 8.17
C ASN A 221 21.00 -16.77 7.84
N SER A 222 21.42 -17.87 8.42
CA SER A 222 22.76 -18.46 8.30
C SER A 222 23.16 -19.01 6.92
N GLY A 223 22.23 -19.13 5.97
CA GLY A 223 22.49 -19.64 4.62
C GLY A 223 22.45 -18.59 3.50
N MET A 224 22.39 -17.30 3.82
CA MET A 224 22.31 -16.26 2.81
C MET A 224 23.58 -15.43 2.81
N GLU A 225 24.17 -15.16 1.63
CA GLU A 225 25.34 -14.29 1.50
C GLU A 225 25.07 -12.92 2.12
N GLU A 226 26.00 -12.45 2.95
CA GLU A 226 26.04 -11.08 3.44
C GLU A 226 26.33 -10.11 2.30
N HIS A 227 25.29 -9.69 1.60
CA HIS A 227 25.39 -8.49 0.76
C HIS A 227 25.19 -7.23 1.63
N ALA A 228 25.82 -7.23 2.82
CA ALA A 228 25.50 -6.34 3.93
C ALA A 228 26.08 -4.93 3.83
N ASP A 229 27.04 -4.67 2.95
CA ASP A 229 27.86 -3.46 3.10
C ASP A 229 27.39 -2.21 2.35
N ASN A 230 26.43 -2.33 1.43
CA ASN A 230 25.91 -1.13 0.74
C ASN A 230 24.44 -1.34 0.35
N GLY A 231 23.52 -0.70 1.11
CA GLY A 231 22.09 -0.69 0.76
C GLY A 231 21.83 -0.24 -0.68
N PHE A 232 22.68 0.64 -1.23
CA PHE A 232 22.61 1.07 -2.64
C PHE A 232 22.97 -0.04 -3.65
N LYS A 233 23.77 -1.05 -3.29
CA LYS A 233 24.03 -2.19 -4.18
C LYS A 233 22.77 -3.04 -4.42
N ALA A 234 21.83 -3.04 -3.49
CA ALA A 234 20.54 -3.71 -3.68
C ALA A 234 19.73 -3.10 -4.83
N LEU A 235 19.89 -1.80 -5.10
CA LEU A 235 19.16 -1.09 -6.18
C LEU A 235 19.56 -1.59 -7.58
N VAL A 236 20.80 -2.02 -7.76
CA VAL A 236 21.32 -2.55 -9.04
C VAL A 236 21.23 -4.09 -9.11
N ASN A 237 20.66 -4.73 -8.09
CA ASN A 237 20.45 -6.17 -8.11
C ASN A 237 19.40 -6.53 -9.16
N PRO A 238 19.72 -7.37 -10.18
CA PRO A 238 18.75 -7.72 -11.23
C PRO A 238 17.44 -8.31 -10.72
N ARG A 239 17.48 -9.02 -9.58
CA ARG A 239 16.27 -9.59 -8.96
C ARG A 239 15.37 -8.50 -8.38
N VAL A 240 15.96 -7.49 -7.74
CA VAL A 240 15.23 -6.33 -7.20
C VAL A 240 14.58 -5.56 -8.36
N LEU A 241 15.34 -5.27 -9.43
CA LEU A 241 14.82 -4.58 -10.61
C LEU A 241 13.69 -5.36 -11.28
N LEU A 242 13.85 -6.67 -11.43
CA LEU A 242 12.81 -7.50 -12.03
C LEU A 242 11.54 -7.56 -11.16
N MET A 243 11.68 -7.67 -9.85
CA MET A 243 10.54 -7.62 -8.92
C MET A 243 9.88 -6.23 -8.92
N ALA A 244 10.65 -5.17 -9.03
CA ALA A 244 10.12 -3.81 -9.16
C ALA A 244 9.25 -3.67 -10.42
N LEU A 245 9.72 -4.17 -11.55
CA LEU A 245 8.93 -4.21 -12.80
C LEU A 245 7.65 -5.05 -12.66
N CYS A 246 7.73 -6.21 -12.01
CA CYS A 246 6.54 -7.02 -11.73
C CYS A 246 5.51 -6.26 -10.89
N TYR A 247 5.99 -5.48 -9.91
CA TYR A 247 5.10 -4.84 -8.96
C TYR A 247 4.34 -3.64 -9.53
N ILE A 248 4.83 -2.97 -10.58
CA ILE A 248 4.16 -1.80 -11.20
C ILE A 248 2.69 -2.08 -11.53
N GLY A 249 2.39 -3.25 -12.08
CA GLY A 249 1.03 -3.58 -12.53
C GLY A 249 0.00 -3.69 -11.39
N PHE A 250 0.41 -4.04 -10.18
CA PHE A 250 -0.50 -4.14 -9.03
C PHE A 250 -0.99 -2.77 -8.55
N PRO A 251 -0.12 -1.79 -8.19
CA PRO A 251 -0.58 -0.45 -7.85
C PRO A 251 -1.29 0.25 -9.01
N LEU A 252 -0.84 0.04 -10.26
CA LEU A 252 -1.51 0.62 -11.42
C LEU A 252 -2.97 0.15 -11.51
N ALA A 253 -3.23 -1.15 -11.40
CA ALA A 253 -4.58 -1.69 -11.41
C ALA A 253 -5.38 -1.25 -10.17
N ALA A 254 -4.76 -1.22 -8.98
CA ALA A 254 -5.40 -0.82 -7.74
C ALA A 254 -5.87 0.64 -7.75
N TYR A 255 -5.01 1.57 -8.13
CA TYR A 255 -5.35 2.99 -8.23
C TYR A 255 -6.32 3.26 -9.39
N GLY A 256 -6.16 2.56 -10.53
CA GLY A 256 -7.08 2.66 -11.65
C GLY A 256 -8.49 2.19 -11.28
N LEU A 257 -8.62 1.05 -10.62
CA LEU A 257 -9.92 0.55 -10.14
C LEU A 257 -10.55 1.51 -9.13
N SER A 258 -9.78 1.98 -8.15
CA SER A 258 -10.28 2.91 -7.12
C SER A 258 -10.83 4.20 -7.73
N TYR A 259 -10.25 4.66 -8.84
CA TYR A 259 -10.73 5.82 -9.59
C TYR A 259 -12.09 5.57 -10.26
N TRP A 260 -12.26 4.39 -10.88
CA TRP A 260 -13.44 4.07 -11.70
C TRP A 260 -14.63 3.57 -10.89
N LEU A 261 -14.41 2.86 -9.82
CA LEU A 261 -15.45 2.18 -9.05
C LEU A 261 -16.59 3.12 -8.61
N PRO A 262 -16.32 4.31 -8.02
CA PRO A 262 -17.39 5.24 -7.66
C PRO A 262 -18.16 5.80 -8.88
N THR A 263 -17.48 5.98 -10.01
CA THR A 263 -18.09 6.48 -11.25
C THR A 263 -19.07 5.46 -11.84
N ILE A 264 -18.69 4.18 -11.82
CA ILE A 264 -19.54 3.10 -12.31
C ILE A 264 -20.78 2.95 -11.42
N VAL A 265 -20.60 2.96 -10.10
CA VAL A 265 -21.71 2.88 -9.15
C VAL A 265 -22.64 4.10 -9.29
N ARG A 266 -22.10 5.29 -9.55
CA ARG A 266 -22.93 6.48 -9.87
C ARG A 266 -23.80 6.28 -11.10
N GLY A 267 -23.30 5.55 -12.10
CA GLY A 267 -24.02 5.18 -13.33
C GLY A 267 -25.28 4.33 -13.06
N PHE A 268 -25.43 3.74 -11.87
CA PHE A 268 -26.65 3.01 -11.46
C PHE A 268 -27.81 3.93 -11.07
N GLY A 269 -27.62 5.25 -11.12
CA GLY A 269 -28.64 6.23 -10.76
C GLY A 269 -28.91 6.36 -9.27
N VAL A 270 -27.97 5.90 -8.42
CA VAL A 270 -28.06 5.97 -6.95
C VAL A 270 -27.57 7.31 -6.40
N SER A 271 -28.03 7.68 -5.19
CA SER A 271 -27.55 8.87 -4.48
C SER A 271 -26.07 8.73 -4.10
N ASN A 272 -25.40 9.88 -3.83
CA ASN A 272 -24.00 9.88 -3.39
C ASN A 272 -23.78 9.07 -2.10
N THR A 273 -24.71 9.15 -1.14
CA THR A 273 -24.68 8.36 0.09
C THR A 273 -24.79 6.87 -0.21
N THR A 274 -25.76 6.47 -1.06
CA THR A 274 -25.94 5.05 -1.47
C THR A 274 -24.73 4.55 -2.25
N ASN A 275 -24.15 5.37 -3.12
CA ASN A 275 -22.90 5.06 -3.82
C ASN A 275 -21.77 4.74 -2.81
N GLY A 276 -21.60 5.58 -1.78
CA GLY A 276 -20.61 5.33 -0.72
C GLY A 276 -20.81 3.98 -0.02
N PHE A 277 -22.05 3.63 0.32
CA PHE A 277 -22.36 2.33 0.96
C PHE A 277 -22.14 1.13 0.02
N ILE A 278 -22.53 1.22 -1.24
CA ILE A 278 -22.29 0.16 -2.23
C ILE A 278 -20.79 -0.07 -2.41
N ASN A 279 -19.99 0.99 -2.42
CA ASN A 279 -18.54 0.89 -2.55
C ASN A 279 -17.84 0.24 -1.35
N ILE A 280 -18.50 0.00 -0.23
CA ILE A 280 -17.96 -0.81 0.87
C ILE A 280 -17.80 -2.28 0.45
N ILE A 281 -18.69 -2.81 -0.39
CA ILE A 281 -18.76 -4.23 -0.74
C ILE A 281 -17.44 -4.76 -1.34
N PRO A 282 -16.85 -4.13 -2.38
CA PRO A 282 -15.58 -4.58 -2.94
C PRO A 282 -14.47 -4.65 -1.88
N TRP A 283 -14.41 -3.69 -0.97
CA TRP A 283 -13.36 -3.61 0.04
C TRP A 283 -13.50 -4.66 1.15
N VAL A 284 -14.73 -5.05 1.49
CA VAL A 284 -14.97 -6.20 2.38
C VAL A 284 -14.49 -7.49 1.70
N ILE A 285 -14.77 -7.67 0.42
CA ILE A 285 -14.29 -8.84 -0.35
C ILE A 285 -12.75 -8.84 -0.43
N VAL A 286 -12.14 -7.68 -0.66
CA VAL A 286 -10.68 -7.51 -0.62
C VAL A 286 -10.11 -7.88 0.76
N ALA A 287 -10.72 -7.43 1.86
CA ALA A 287 -10.27 -7.76 3.20
C ALA A 287 -10.29 -9.27 3.47
N LEU A 288 -11.35 -9.96 3.04
CA LEU A 288 -11.45 -11.42 3.11
C LEU A 288 -10.36 -12.11 2.28
N ALA A 289 -10.12 -11.63 1.05
CA ALA A 289 -9.10 -12.17 0.17
C ALA A 289 -7.68 -11.98 0.73
N LEU A 290 -7.40 -10.82 1.33
CA LEU A 290 -6.14 -10.51 2.02
C LEU A 290 -5.90 -11.37 3.26
N TRP A 291 -6.95 -11.90 3.86
CA TRP A 291 -6.83 -12.84 4.98
C TRP A 291 -6.64 -14.28 4.52
N VAL A 292 -7.43 -14.73 3.55
CA VAL A 292 -7.49 -16.16 3.12
C VAL A 292 -6.28 -16.53 2.24
N VAL A 293 -5.95 -15.72 1.23
CA VAL A 293 -4.94 -16.08 0.21
C VAL A 293 -3.54 -16.17 0.79
N PRO A 294 -3.04 -15.21 1.60
CA PRO A 294 -1.73 -15.34 2.24
C PRO A 294 -1.66 -16.54 3.20
N ALA A 295 -2.73 -16.78 3.98
CA ALA A 295 -2.78 -17.92 4.90
C ALA A 295 -2.74 -19.29 4.18
N ALA A 296 -3.34 -19.37 2.98
CA ALA A 296 -3.24 -20.55 2.14
C ALA A 296 -1.84 -20.68 1.51
N ALA A 297 -1.26 -19.57 1.07
CA ALA A 297 0.06 -19.54 0.47
C ALA A 297 1.17 -19.95 1.47
N ASP A 298 1.02 -19.61 2.76
CA ASP A 298 2.01 -19.97 3.79
C ASP A 298 2.10 -21.47 4.04
N ARG A 299 1.04 -22.22 3.72
CA ARG A 299 0.99 -23.70 3.81
C ARG A 299 1.45 -24.41 2.54
N ALA A 300 1.66 -23.67 1.45
CA ALA A 300 1.97 -24.22 0.15
C ALA A 300 3.50 -24.28 -0.09
N GLU A 301 3.96 -25.32 -0.79
CA GLU A 301 5.35 -25.44 -1.22
C GLU A 301 5.77 -24.32 -2.18
N SER A 302 4.89 -23.96 -3.11
CA SER A 302 5.11 -22.87 -4.07
C SER A 302 4.15 -21.71 -3.80
N LYS A 303 4.71 -20.52 -3.64
CA LYS A 303 3.94 -19.28 -3.42
C LYS A 303 3.48 -18.62 -4.72
N THR A 304 4.14 -18.92 -5.84
CA THR A 304 3.87 -18.30 -7.15
C THR A 304 2.41 -18.40 -7.59
N PRO A 305 1.72 -19.56 -7.48
CA PRO A 305 0.30 -19.65 -7.89
C PRO A 305 -0.63 -18.72 -7.12
N TYR A 306 -0.30 -18.41 -5.85
CA TYR A 306 -1.09 -17.52 -4.99
C TYR A 306 -0.89 -16.02 -5.28
N ILE A 307 0.08 -15.69 -6.13
CA ILE A 307 0.25 -14.34 -6.69
C ILE A 307 -0.37 -14.28 -8.08
N VAL A 308 -0.02 -15.23 -8.91
CA VAL A 308 -0.38 -15.27 -10.34
C VAL A 308 -1.87 -15.56 -10.57
N GLY A 309 -2.43 -16.53 -9.83
CA GLY A 309 -3.84 -16.89 -9.92
C GLY A 309 -4.77 -15.71 -9.67
N PRO A 310 -4.68 -15.04 -8.50
CA PRO A 310 -5.46 -13.84 -8.25
C PRO A 310 -5.24 -12.74 -9.29
N ALA A 311 -4.00 -12.49 -9.74
CA ALA A 311 -3.71 -11.46 -10.73
C ALA A 311 -4.43 -11.73 -12.08
N PHE A 312 -4.42 -12.98 -12.57
CA PHE A 312 -5.15 -13.32 -13.81
C PHE A 312 -6.66 -13.28 -13.62
N VAL A 313 -7.18 -13.76 -12.49
CA VAL A 313 -8.61 -13.62 -12.18
C VAL A 313 -9.01 -12.14 -12.17
N GLY A 314 -8.21 -11.30 -11.53
CA GLY A 314 -8.42 -9.85 -11.51
C GLY A 314 -8.40 -9.23 -12.91
N ALA A 315 -7.42 -9.59 -13.75
CA ALA A 315 -7.29 -9.11 -15.11
C ALA A 315 -8.49 -9.53 -15.99
N ILE A 316 -8.89 -10.80 -15.93
CA ILE A 316 -10.05 -11.32 -16.65
C ILE A 316 -11.32 -10.59 -16.22
N CYS A 317 -11.53 -10.43 -14.90
CA CYS A 317 -12.72 -9.76 -14.39
C CYS A 317 -12.74 -8.25 -14.75
N LEU A 318 -11.59 -7.57 -14.76
CA LEU A 318 -11.50 -6.18 -15.27
C LEU A 318 -11.94 -6.11 -16.75
N ALA A 319 -11.44 -7.01 -17.59
CA ALA A 319 -11.81 -7.06 -19.00
C ALA A 319 -13.30 -7.38 -19.19
N LEU A 320 -13.83 -8.36 -18.46
CA LEU A 320 -15.25 -8.73 -18.51
C LEU A 320 -16.16 -7.60 -18.01
N SER A 321 -15.75 -6.86 -16.98
CA SER A 321 -16.52 -5.70 -16.48
C SER A 321 -16.72 -4.63 -17.54
N ALA A 322 -15.76 -4.48 -18.45
CA ALA A 322 -15.84 -3.54 -19.56
C ALA A 322 -16.75 -3.98 -20.71
N LEU A 323 -16.97 -5.29 -20.86
CA LEU A 323 -17.73 -5.88 -21.96
C LEU A 323 -19.21 -6.13 -21.66
N VAL A 324 -19.58 -6.17 -20.37
CA VAL A 324 -20.95 -6.42 -19.95
C VAL A 324 -21.75 -5.12 -19.85
N THR A 325 -23.01 -5.17 -20.26
CA THR A 325 -23.94 -4.02 -20.24
C THR A 325 -24.79 -3.96 -18.95
N SER A 326 -24.92 -5.09 -18.25
CA SER A 326 -25.68 -5.13 -16.98
C SER A 326 -24.88 -4.48 -15.85
N PRO A 327 -25.39 -3.41 -15.20
CA PRO A 327 -24.72 -2.76 -14.09
C PRO A 327 -24.37 -3.71 -12.95
N THR A 328 -25.27 -4.64 -12.61
CA THR A 328 -25.05 -5.63 -11.56
C THR A 328 -23.90 -6.58 -11.88
N LEU A 329 -23.85 -7.10 -13.12
CA LEU A 329 -22.74 -7.95 -13.56
C LEU A 329 -21.42 -7.19 -13.63
N GLN A 330 -21.45 -5.96 -14.13
CA GLN A 330 -20.28 -5.08 -14.16
C GLN A 330 -19.71 -4.88 -12.76
N PHE A 331 -20.55 -4.52 -11.80
CA PHE A 331 -20.14 -4.34 -10.42
C PHE A 331 -19.63 -5.64 -9.78
N THR A 332 -20.28 -6.77 -10.05
CA THR A 332 -19.83 -8.09 -9.58
C THR A 332 -18.43 -8.42 -10.07
N PHE A 333 -18.16 -8.23 -11.37
CA PHE A 333 -16.82 -8.42 -11.92
C PHE A 333 -15.79 -7.47 -11.31
N LEU A 334 -16.15 -6.22 -11.03
CA LEU A 334 -15.26 -5.28 -10.37
C LEU A 334 -14.95 -5.68 -8.93
N CYS A 335 -15.90 -6.24 -8.19
CA CYS A 335 -15.66 -6.77 -6.85
C CYS A 335 -14.65 -7.92 -6.87
N VAL A 336 -14.80 -8.85 -7.81
CA VAL A 336 -13.86 -9.97 -7.99
C VAL A 336 -12.50 -9.47 -8.47
N ALA A 337 -12.48 -8.49 -9.39
CA ALA A 337 -11.26 -7.86 -9.86
C ALA A 337 -10.48 -7.19 -8.71
N ALA A 338 -11.18 -6.46 -7.83
CA ALA A 338 -10.56 -5.87 -6.65
C ALA A 338 -9.88 -6.93 -5.78
N ALA A 339 -10.57 -8.02 -5.46
CA ALA A 339 -9.97 -9.13 -4.72
C ALA A 339 -8.73 -9.69 -5.45
N GLY A 340 -8.82 -9.90 -6.76
CA GLY A 340 -7.70 -10.41 -7.57
C GLY A 340 -6.48 -9.49 -7.59
N ILE A 341 -6.68 -8.18 -7.62
CA ILE A 341 -5.60 -7.19 -7.59
C ILE A 341 -4.86 -7.20 -6.24
N PHE A 342 -5.59 -7.32 -5.14
CA PHE A 342 -5.00 -7.17 -3.80
C PHE A 342 -4.54 -8.49 -3.17
N ALA A 343 -5.22 -9.61 -3.43
CA ALA A 343 -5.02 -10.87 -2.71
C ALA A 343 -3.60 -11.45 -2.80
N GLY A 344 -2.95 -11.31 -3.96
CA GLY A 344 -1.59 -11.83 -4.20
C GLY A 344 -0.48 -10.92 -3.68
N GLN A 345 -0.75 -9.67 -3.37
CA GLN A 345 0.29 -8.71 -2.99
C GLN A 345 1.02 -9.07 -1.68
N PRO A 346 0.36 -9.51 -0.59
CA PRO A 346 1.08 -9.92 0.61
C PRO A 346 2.03 -11.11 0.36
N VAL A 347 1.60 -12.04 -0.49
CA VAL A 347 2.43 -13.19 -0.89
C VAL A 347 3.63 -12.73 -1.70
N PHE A 348 3.44 -11.80 -2.63
CA PHE A 348 4.52 -11.16 -3.38
C PHE A 348 5.55 -10.51 -2.44
N TRP A 349 5.11 -9.76 -1.43
CA TRP A 349 5.96 -9.09 -0.47
C TRP A 349 6.73 -10.03 0.47
N SER A 350 6.38 -11.31 0.51
CA SER A 350 7.18 -12.32 1.21
C SER A 350 8.42 -12.77 0.40
N LEU A 351 8.49 -12.50 -0.90
CA LEU A 351 9.58 -12.97 -1.77
C LEU A 351 10.91 -12.20 -1.58
N PRO A 352 10.95 -10.86 -1.47
CA PRO A 352 12.19 -10.11 -1.31
C PRO A 352 13.01 -10.56 -0.09
N SER A 353 12.34 -10.88 1.01
CA SER A 353 12.98 -11.34 2.24
C SER A 353 13.65 -12.72 2.14
N ARG A 354 13.48 -13.43 1.02
CA ARG A 354 14.16 -14.70 0.76
C ARG A 354 15.61 -14.54 0.30
N PHE A 355 15.97 -13.35 -0.22
CA PHE A 355 17.31 -13.09 -0.76
C PHE A 355 17.90 -11.74 -0.35
N LEU A 356 17.20 -10.92 0.42
CA LEU A 356 17.66 -9.62 0.91
C LEU A 356 17.69 -9.60 2.45
N ARG A 357 18.69 -8.90 3.04
CA ARG A 357 18.87 -8.75 4.50
C ARG A 357 19.36 -7.38 4.89
N GLY A 358 19.18 -7.04 6.17
CA GLY A 358 19.72 -5.82 6.77
C GLY A 358 19.40 -4.57 5.94
N ALA A 359 20.39 -3.73 5.71
CA ALA A 359 20.26 -2.53 4.89
C ALA A 359 19.88 -2.84 3.42
N GLY A 360 20.36 -3.98 2.88
CA GLY A 360 19.98 -4.45 1.55
C GLY A 360 18.50 -4.83 1.44
N ALA A 361 17.92 -5.41 2.48
CA ALA A 361 16.48 -5.70 2.52
C ALA A 361 15.67 -4.39 2.59
N ALA A 362 16.05 -3.45 3.45
CA ALA A 362 15.37 -2.16 3.56
C ALA A 362 15.39 -1.39 2.24
N ALA A 363 16.54 -1.28 1.58
CA ALA A 363 16.70 -0.60 0.31
C ALA A 363 15.99 -1.34 -0.84
N GLY A 364 16.10 -2.67 -0.91
CA GLY A 364 15.50 -3.46 -1.98
C GLY A 364 13.97 -3.48 -1.92
N ILE A 365 13.38 -3.65 -0.73
CA ILE A 365 11.93 -3.57 -0.53
C ILE A 365 11.43 -2.16 -0.89
N ALA A 366 12.16 -1.12 -0.45
CA ALA A 366 11.83 0.25 -0.78
C ALA A 366 11.91 0.52 -2.30
N ALA A 367 12.95 0.02 -2.99
CA ALA A 367 13.08 0.16 -4.44
C ALA A 367 11.92 -0.50 -5.20
N ILE A 368 11.55 -1.72 -4.80
CA ILE A 368 10.43 -2.44 -5.40
C ILE A 368 9.13 -1.65 -5.22
N ASN A 369 8.87 -1.15 -4.01
CA ASN A 369 7.67 -0.39 -3.73
C ASN A 369 7.65 0.97 -4.42
N SER A 370 8.77 1.67 -4.41
CA SER A 370 8.97 2.98 -5.04
C SER A 370 8.67 2.94 -6.54
N VAL A 371 9.32 2.01 -7.25
CA VAL A 371 9.08 1.78 -8.69
C VAL A 371 7.63 1.32 -8.93
N GLY A 372 7.12 0.41 -8.09
CA GLY A 372 5.74 -0.05 -8.19
C GLY A 372 4.72 1.07 -8.06
N ASN A 373 4.92 2.02 -7.14
CA ASN A 373 4.02 3.15 -6.95
C ASN A 373 4.01 4.15 -8.13
N LEU A 374 5.00 4.11 -9.05
CA LEU A 374 4.91 4.81 -10.33
C LEU A 374 3.73 4.29 -11.17
N GLY A 375 3.26 3.05 -10.94
CA GLY A 375 2.00 2.56 -11.49
C GLY A 375 0.80 3.43 -11.10
N GLY A 376 0.78 3.95 -9.87
CA GLY A 376 -0.24 4.91 -9.42
C GLY A 376 -0.17 6.25 -10.17
N PHE A 377 1.06 6.76 -10.40
CA PHE A 377 1.26 7.94 -11.25
C PHE A 377 0.70 7.70 -12.67
N VAL A 378 1.04 6.56 -13.27
CA VAL A 378 0.54 6.18 -14.61
C VAL A 378 -0.98 6.08 -14.61
N ALA A 379 -1.57 5.38 -13.63
CA ALA A 379 -3.02 5.22 -13.56
C ALA A 379 -3.75 6.57 -13.48
N GLN A 380 -3.28 7.50 -12.65
CA GLN A 380 -3.93 8.80 -12.45
C GLN A 380 -3.80 9.76 -13.65
N ASN A 381 -2.83 9.55 -14.53
CA ASN A 381 -2.65 10.36 -15.73
C ASN A 381 -3.14 9.66 -17.00
N VAL A 382 -2.77 8.37 -17.20
CA VAL A 382 -3.05 7.65 -18.44
C VAL A 382 -4.50 7.19 -18.54
N VAL A 383 -5.12 6.76 -17.44
CA VAL A 383 -6.52 6.29 -17.45
C VAL A 383 -7.49 7.41 -17.83
N PRO A 384 -7.46 8.61 -17.22
CA PRO A 384 -8.27 9.74 -17.68
C PRO A 384 -7.93 10.18 -19.11
N TRP A 385 -6.65 10.17 -19.48
CA TRP A 385 -6.22 10.54 -20.83
C TRP A 385 -6.78 9.61 -21.90
N ILE A 386 -6.76 8.29 -21.67
CA ILE A 386 -7.38 7.32 -22.59
C ILE A 386 -8.86 7.62 -22.73
N ARG A 387 -9.54 7.87 -21.62
CA ARG A 387 -10.98 8.20 -21.62
C ARG A 387 -11.27 9.47 -22.42
N ASP A 388 -10.56 10.54 -22.11
CA ASP A 388 -10.80 11.85 -22.71
C ASP A 388 -10.47 11.86 -24.20
N SER A 389 -9.40 11.16 -24.63
CA SER A 389 -8.95 11.11 -26.00
C SER A 389 -9.80 10.18 -26.89
N THR A 390 -10.41 9.16 -26.30
CA THR A 390 -11.16 8.14 -27.06
C THR A 390 -12.67 8.24 -26.89
N GLY A 391 -13.14 8.95 -25.85
CA GLY A 391 -14.55 8.98 -25.46
C GLY A 391 -15.11 7.62 -25.03
N ASN A 392 -14.22 6.67 -24.67
CA ASN A 392 -14.58 5.27 -24.45
C ASN A 392 -14.22 4.83 -23.02
N ASP A 393 -15.22 4.37 -22.28
CA ASP A 393 -15.05 3.88 -20.91
C ASP A 393 -14.52 2.42 -20.83
N ILE A 394 -14.51 1.68 -21.94
CA ILE A 394 -14.04 0.29 -22.04
C ILE A 394 -12.50 0.24 -22.07
N LEU A 395 -11.88 1.10 -22.88
CA LEU A 395 -10.43 1.08 -23.10
C LEU A 395 -9.59 1.28 -21.83
N PRO A 396 -9.95 2.16 -20.89
CA PRO A 396 -9.26 2.24 -19.61
C PRO A 396 -9.25 0.94 -18.82
N MET A 397 -10.37 0.21 -18.77
CA MET A 397 -10.47 -1.07 -18.06
C MET A 397 -9.63 -2.16 -18.73
N VAL A 398 -9.65 -2.21 -20.06
CA VAL A 398 -8.82 -3.14 -20.84
C VAL A 398 -7.33 -2.84 -20.63
N PHE A 399 -6.95 -1.57 -20.60
CA PHE A 399 -5.59 -1.16 -20.29
C PHE A 399 -5.14 -1.67 -18.92
N LEU A 400 -5.95 -1.47 -17.86
CA LEU A 400 -5.66 -1.97 -16.52
C LEU A 400 -5.55 -3.50 -16.49
N ALA A 401 -6.45 -4.20 -17.22
CA ALA A 401 -6.44 -5.66 -17.31
C ALA A 401 -5.15 -6.18 -17.95
N ILE A 402 -4.70 -5.57 -19.05
CA ILE A 402 -3.44 -5.93 -19.73
C ILE A 402 -2.25 -5.70 -18.80
N CYS A 403 -2.17 -4.55 -18.12
CA CYS A 403 -1.07 -4.25 -17.19
C CYS A 403 -0.99 -5.26 -16.04
N LEU A 404 -2.13 -5.65 -15.48
CA LEU A 404 -2.19 -6.66 -14.42
C LEU A 404 -1.82 -8.06 -14.93
N ALA A 405 -2.28 -8.43 -16.11
CA ALA A 405 -1.90 -9.70 -16.73
C ALA A 405 -0.40 -9.78 -17.02
N VAL A 406 0.20 -8.71 -17.55
CA VAL A 406 1.65 -8.60 -17.76
C VAL A 406 2.40 -8.77 -16.42
N ALA A 407 1.95 -8.13 -15.34
CA ALA A 407 2.53 -8.33 -14.02
C ALA A 407 2.48 -9.80 -13.59
N GLY A 408 1.36 -10.48 -13.80
CA GLY A 408 1.21 -11.92 -13.55
C GLY A 408 2.21 -12.77 -14.33
N VAL A 409 2.40 -12.50 -15.63
CA VAL A 409 3.39 -13.19 -16.47
C VAL A 409 4.81 -12.95 -15.97
N LEU A 410 5.16 -11.71 -15.61
CA LEU A 410 6.48 -11.38 -15.06
C LEU A 410 6.74 -12.12 -13.74
N VAL A 411 5.73 -12.26 -12.88
CA VAL A 411 5.85 -13.04 -11.63
C VAL A 411 6.13 -14.52 -11.92
N ILE A 412 5.55 -15.11 -12.97
CA ILE A 412 5.88 -16.49 -13.37
C ILE A 412 7.36 -16.60 -13.75
N ILE A 413 7.87 -15.65 -14.53
CA ILE A 413 9.27 -15.63 -14.96
C ILE A 413 10.19 -15.55 -13.74
N VAL A 414 9.91 -14.62 -12.81
CA VAL A 414 10.67 -14.50 -11.54
C VAL A 414 10.62 -15.78 -10.73
N GLY A 415 9.43 -16.36 -10.58
CA GLY A 415 9.25 -17.59 -9.83
C GLY A 415 10.09 -18.75 -10.38
N ARG A 416 10.13 -18.90 -11.71
CA ARG A 416 10.98 -19.91 -12.40
C ARG A 416 12.48 -19.63 -12.22
N MET A 417 12.90 -18.37 -12.31
CA MET A 417 14.31 -17.99 -12.11
C MET A 417 14.79 -18.26 -10.67
N LEU A 418 13.92 -18.02 -9.68
CA LEU A 418 14.23 -18.29 -8.27
C LEU A 418 14.31 -19.81 -8.00
N ALA A 419 13.39 -20.60 -8.56
CA ALA A 419 13.37 -22.05 -8.42
C ALA A 419 14.56 -22.74 -9.10
N ALA A 420 14.94 -22.33 -10.31
CA ALA A 420 16.06 -22.90 -11.04
C ALA A 420 17.41 -22.76 -10.29
N ARG A 421 17.61 -21.69 -9.53
CA ARG A 421 18.83 -21.48 -8.75
C ARG A 421 18.86 -22.27 -7.44
N GLN A 422 17.72 -22.57 -6.83
CA GLN A 422 17.67 -23.46 -5.67
C GLN A 422 18.07 -24.90 -6.06
N ALA A 423 17.77 -25.32 -7.28
CA ALA A 423 18.17 -26.64 -7.80
C ALA A 423 19.67 -26.74 -8.15
N ILE A 424 20.38 -25.62 -8.36
CA ILE A 424 21.83 -25.59 -8.66
C ILE A 424 22.67 -25.50 -7.37
N SER A 425 22.08 -25.11 -6.26
CA SER A 425 22.74 -24.93 -4.97
C SER A 425 22.63 -26.18 -4.04
N VAL A 426 21.98 -27.24 -4.51
CA VAL A 426 21.93 -28.59 -3.92
C VAL A 426 22.83 -29.51 -4.71
#